data_3d467204130b8c574533deb556db60e0
#
_entry.id   3d467204130b8c574533deb556db60e0
#
_cell.length_a   1.000
_cell.length_b   1.000
_cell.length_c   1.000
_cell.angle_alpha   90.00
_cell.angle_beta   90.00
_cell.angle_gamma   90.00
#
_symmetry.space_group_name_H-M   'P 1'
#
loop_
_entity.id
_entity.type
_entity.pdbx_description
1 polymer ?
#
loop_
_entity_poly.entity_id
_entity_poly.type
_entity_poly.pdbx_seq_one_letter_code
_entity_poly.pdbx_strand_id
1 'polypeptide(L)'
;VGSEMCIRDSVQTVVNSFGVAFIAGYTATCKLYGILEVAATSYGFAMVTYTGQNLGAGKTDRIKEGTRIGVLIGVLTSFVITGLMFLFGRNILGLFISSDAAQGSQAAVVAWRFLRIMSSFLWVLYILHIVRSVIQGMGNTVIPLVSGIFEFIMRTGATLILPVLFGENGILFAEVLAWMGADLVLIPGYLYMRKKLLSGRSDQGDVQSAV
;
A
#
# COMPACT_ATOMS: atom_id res chain seq x y z
N VAL A 1 2.22 -0.98 -16.25
CA VAL A 1 3.64 -0.61 -16.47
C VAL A 1 3.77 0.84 -16.97
N GLY A 2 3.00 1.29 -17.98
CA GLY A 2 3.12 2.67 -18.53
C GLY A 2 2.60 3.76 -17.60
N SER A 3 1.49 3.53 -16.89
CA SER A 3 0.88 4.51 -15.98
C SER A 3 1.73 4.76 -14.72
N GLU A 4 2.37 3.74 -14.17
CA GLU A 4 3.24 3.87 -13.00
C GLU A 4 4.54 4.62 -13.34
N MET A 5 5.07 4.48 -14.55
CA MET A 5 6.21 5.26 -15.02
C MET A 5 5.87 6.75 -15.14
N CYS A 6 4.75 7.12 -15.76
CA CYS A 6 4.29 8.51 -15.82
C CYS A 6 4.06 9.15 -14.45
N ILE A 7 3.57 8.39 -13.47
CA ILE A 7 3.36 8.85 -12.10
C ILE A 7 4.71 9.17 -11.45
N ARG A 8 5.66 8.25 -11.56
CA ARG A 8 7.01 8.44 -11.03
C ARG A 8 7.69 9.66 -11.64
N ASP A 9 7.52 9.89 -12.94
CA ASP A 9 8.10 11.04 -13.63
C ASP A 9 7.50 12.36 -13.14
N SER A 10 6.18 12.43 -12.91
CA SER A 10 5.52 13.63 -12.38
C SER A 10 5.97 13.94 -10.95
N VAL A 11 6.01 12.92 -10.08
CA VAL A 11 6.53 13.06 -8.71
C VAL A 11 8.00 13.46 -8.74
N GLN A 12 8.81 12.85 -9.60
CA GLN A 12 10.24 13.13 -9.74
C GLN A 12 10.49 14.58 -10.19
N THR A 13 9.65 15.14 -11.06
CA THR A 13 9.76 16.54 -11.50
C THR A 13 9.60 17.49 -10.30
N VAL A 14 8.60 17.25 -9.44
CA VAL A 14 8.42 18.06 -8.22
C VAL A 14 9.56 17.84 -7.23
N VAL A 15 10.02 16.59 -7.04
CA VAL A 15 11.18 16.27 -6.18
C VAL A 15 12.44 16.99 -6.64
N ASN A 16 12.66 17.09 -7.96
CA ASN A 16 13.84 17.74 -8.53
C ASN A 16 13.88 19.24 -8.24
N SER A 17 12.76 19.89 -7.91
CA SER A 17 12.72 21.32 -7.55
C SER A 17 13.28 21.60 -6.15
N PHE A 18 13.42 20.60 -5.27
CA PHE A 18 13.87 20.77 -3.88
C PHE A 18 15.39 20.64 -3.66
N GLY A 19 16.16 20.43 -4.73
CA GLY A 19 17.62 20.36 -4.69
C GLY A 19 18.20 18.96 -4.50
N VAL A 20 19.51 18.84 -4.74
CA VAL A 20 20.22 17.55 -4.86
C VAL A 20 20.18 16.72 -3.59
N ALA A 21 20.31 17.35 -2.42
CA ALA A 21 20.28 16.65 -1.14
C ALA A 21 18.90 16.02 -0.85
N PHE A 22 17.82 16.75 -1.20
CA PHE A 22 16.46 16.22 -1.08
C PHE A 22 16.23 15.04 -2.02
N ILE A 23 16.64 15.16 -3.28
CA ILE A 23 16.54 14.10 -4.28
C ILE A 23 17.26 12.83 -3.80
N ALA A 24 18.49 12.97 -3.28
CA ALA A 24 19.27 11.85 -2.79
C ALA A 24 18.58 11.14 -1.60
N GLY A 25 18.10 11.89 -0.61
CA GLY A 25 17.38 11.35 0.54
C GLY A 25 16.06 10.69 0.17
N TYR A 26 15.27 11.31 -0.70
CA TYR A 26 14.01 10.78 -1.22
C TYR A 26 14.24 9.45 -1.97
N THR A 27 15.20 9.43 -2.90
CA THR A 27 15.53 8.27 -3.71
C THR A 27 16.04 7.09 -2.85
N ALA A 28 16.89 7.37 -1.86
CA ALA A 28 17.37 6.35 -0.93
C ALA A 28 16.21 5.70 -0.17
N THR A 29 15.27 6.51 0.31
CA THR A 29 14.07 6.00 1.01
C THR A 29 13.15 5.23 0.07
N CYS A 30 12.95 5.67 -1.17
CA CYS A 30 12.15 4.93 -2.16
C CYS A 30 12.73 3.56 -2.48
N LYS A 31 14.07 3.41 -2.53
CA LYS A 31 14.71 2.10 -2.71
C LYS A 31 14.46 1.18 -1.52
N LEU A 32 14.61 1.69 -0.30
CA LEU A 32 14.33 0.93 0.91
C LEU A 32 12.84 0.57 1.00
N TYR A 33 11.95 1.51 0.70
CA TYR A 33 10.50 1.27 0.64
C TYR A 33 10.15 0.13 -0.32
N GLY A 34 10.75 0.08 -1.51
CA GLY A 34 10.54 -1.01 -2.46
C GLY A 34 10.83 -2.40 -1.87
N ILE A 35 11.82 -2.51 -0.96
CA ILE A 35 12.10 -3.76 -0.22
C ILE A 35 10.98 -4.05 0.78
N LEU A 36 10.49 -3.05 1.49
CA LEU A 36 9.41 -3.21 2.48
C LEU A 36 8.08 -3.58 1.79
N GLU A 37 7.83 -3.06 0.61
CA GLU A 37 6.64 -3.35 -0.21
C GLU A 37 6.58 -4.80 -0.69
N VAL A 38 7.74 -5.46 -0.92
CA VAL A 38 7.78 -6.88 -1.32
C VAL A 38 7.09 -7.77 -0.29
N ALA A 39 7.23 -7.48 1.00
CA ALA A 39 6.54 -8.24 2.04
C ALA A 39 5.00 -8.04 1.95
N ALA A 40 4.52 -6.80 1.76
CA ALA A 40 3.09 -6.51 1.62
C ALA A 40 2.48 -7.18 0.38
N THR A 41 3.17 -7.13 -0.77
CA THR A 41 2.74 -7.79 -2.01
C THR A 41 2.72 -9.30 -1.88
N SER A 42 3.65 -9.90 -1.12
CA SER A 42 3.67 -11.34 -0.84
C SER A 42 2.42 -11.79 -0.07
N TYR A 43 1.96 -11.00 0.92
CA TYR A 43 0.66 -11.23 1.56
C TYR A 43 -0.48 -11.16 0.55
N GLY A 44 -0.44 -10.21 -0.39
CA GLY A 44 -1.42 -10.10 -1.47
C GLY A 44 -1.47 -11.37 -2.32
N PHE A 45 -0.33 -11.89 -2.79
CA PHE A 45 -0.29 -13.14 -3.58
C PHE A 45 -0.83 -14.36 -2.80
N ALA A 46 -0.52 -14.47 -1.52
CA ALA A 46 -1.08 -15.51 -0.68
C ALA A 46 -2.60 -15.40 -0.57
N MET A 47 -3.11 -14.17 -0.40
CA MET A 47 -4.54 -13.94 -0.20
C MET A 47 -5.36 -14.09 -1.48
N VAL A 48 -4.85 -13.73 -2.66
CA VAL A 48 -5.56 -13.96 -3.92
C VAL A 48 -5.71 -15.47 -4.17
N THR A 49 -4.65 -16.24 -3.93
CA THR A 49 -4.66 -17.71 -4.10
C THR A 49 -5.60 -18.37 -3.10
N TYR A 50 -5.49 -18.03 -1.82
CA TYR A 50 -6.36 -18.53 -0.75
C TYR A 50 -7.83 -18.26 -1.06
N THR A 51 -8.16 -17.03 -1.48
CA THR A 51 -9.54 -16.63 -1.76
C THR A 51 -10.09 -17.35 -2.97
N GLY A 52 -9.32 -17.45 -4.06
CA GLY A 52 -9.75 -18.16 -5.27
C GLY A 52 -10.00 -19.64 -5.02
N GLN A 53 -9.14 -20.32 -4.26
CA GLN A 53 -9.31 -21.74 -3.90
C GLN A 53 -10.57 -21.97 -3.03
N ASN A 54 -10.79 -21.13 -2.02
CA ASN A 54 -11.97 -21.28 -1.15
C ASN A 54 -13.26 -20.89 -1.87
N LEU A 55 -13.23 -19.94 -2.80
CA LEU A 55 -14.36 -19.57 -3.64
C LEU A 55 -14.73 -20.73 -4.57
N GLY A 56 -13.75 -21.32 -5.27
CA GLY A 56 -13.97 -22.48 -6.14
C GLY A 56 -14.46 -23.72 -5.40
N ALA A 57 -14.10 -23.87 -4.12
CA ALA A 57 -14.59 -24.94 -3.25
C ALA A 57 -15.97 -24.63 -2.57
N GLY A 58 -16.60 -23.48 -2.87
CA GLY A 58 -17.84 -23.04 -2.26
C GLY A 58 -17.77 -22.69 -0.77
N LYS A 59 -16.54 -22.55 -0.20
CA LYS A 59 -16.29 -22.30 1.23
C LYS A 59 -16.19 -20.82 1.55
N THR A 60 -17.26 -20.06 1.31
CA THR A 60 -17.26 -18.59 1.45
C THR A 60 -17.02 -18.10 2.88
N ASP A 61 -17.41 -18.87 3.90
CA ASP A 61 -17.15 -18.52 5.30
C ASP A 61 -15.64 -18.48 5.61
N ARG A 62 -14.87 -19.38 4.98
CA ARG A 62 -13.40 -19.37 5.11
C ARG A 62 -12.76 -18.12 4.52
N ILE A 63 -13.33 -17.57 3.44
CA ILE A 63 -12.84 -16.33 2.85
C ILE A 63 -12.92 -15.19 3.86
N LYS A 64 -14.05 -15.07 4.58
CA LYS A 64 -14.24 -14.07 5.62
C LYS A 64 -13.24 -14.22 6.76
N GLU A 65 -13.10 -15.43 7.28
CA GLU A 65 -12.19 -15.74 8.38
C GLU A 65 -10.74 -15.54 7.96
N GLY A 66 -10.34 -16.08 6.81
CA GLY A 66 -8.99 -15.93 6.27
C GLY A 66 -8.64 -14.49 5.97
N THR A 67 -9.57 -13.66 5.47
CA THR A 67 -9.32 -12.22 5.28
C THR A 67 -9.05 -11.53 6.61
N ARG A 68 -9.86 -11.82 7.65
CA ARG A 68 -9.65 -11.24 8.98
C ARG A 68 -8.29 -11.63 9.57
N ILE A 69 -7.94 -12.90 9.49
CA ILE A 69 -6.65 -13.42 9.98
C ILE A 69 -5.51 -12.85 9.15
N GLY A 70 -5.64 -12.81 7.82
CA GLY A 70 -4.63 -12.25 6.92
C GLY A 70 -4.34 -10.77 7.22
N VAL A 71 -5.39 -9.95 7.41
CA VAL A 71 -5.24 -8.55 7.81
C VAL A 71 -4.58 -8.44 9.19
N LEU A 72 -5.00 -9.25 10.16
CA LEU A 72 -4.39 -9.21 11.51
C LEU A 72 -2.89 -9.54 11.46
N ILE A 73 -2.51 -10.62 10.78
CA ILE A 73 -1.10 -11.03 10.64
C ILE A 73 -0.32 -9.97 9.85
N GLY A 74 -0.89 -9.44 8.76
CA GLY A 74 -0.27 -8.39 7.96
C GLY A 74 -0.01 -7.12 8.79
N VAL A 75 -0.99 -6.66 9.55
CA VAL A 75 -0.85 -5.51 10.44
C VAL A 75 0.18 -5.76 11.55
N LEU A 76 0.18 -6.93 12.19
CA LEU A 76 1.20 -7.29 13.18
C LEU A 76 2.60 -7.28 12.56
N THR A 77 2.76 -7.86 11.36
CA THR A 77 4.03 -7.85 10.63
C THR A 77 4.47 -6.42 10.31
N SER A 78 3.53 -5.54 9.89
CA SER A 78 3.85 -4.14 9.62
C SER A 78 4.37 -3.41 10.86
N PHE A 79 3.82 -3.67 12.05
CA PHE A 79 4.31 -3.09 13.30
C PHE A 79 5.71 -3.61 13.68
N VAL A 80 5.99 -4.89 13.46
CA VAL A 80 7.34 -5.46 13.67
C VAL A 80 8.34 -4.79 12.74
N ILE A 81 8.01 -4.68 11.44
CA ILE A 81 8.88 -4.01 10.45
C ILE A 81 9.06 -2.54 10.81
N THR A 82 8.01 -1.84 11.22
CA THR A 82 8.09 -0.44 11.68
C THR A 82 9.05 -0.31 12.85
N GLY A 83 8.96 -1.18 13.85
CA GLY A 83 9.90 -1.21 14.98
C GLY A 83 11.34 -1.42 14.54
N LEU A 84 11.59 -2.37 13.64
CA LEU A 84 12.92 -2.60 13.06
C LEU A 84 13.44 -1.38 12.29
N MET A 85 12.56 -0.69 11.54
CA MET A 85 12.94 0.52 10.81
C MET A 85 13.25 1.70 11.75
N PHE A 86 12.56 1.82 12.88
CA PHE A 86 12.92 2.84 13.88
C PHE A 86 14.25 2.54 14.57
N LEU A 87 14.60 1.27 14.80
CA LEU A 87 15.84 0.85 15.45
C LEU A 87 17.04 0.93 14.49
N PHE A 88 16.91 0.38 13.31
CA PHE A 88 18.01 0.16 12.35
C PHE A 88 17.94 1.03 11.09
N GLY A 89 16.83 1.72 10.83
CA GLY A 89 16.60 2.43 9.57
C GLY A 89 17.65 3.49 9.26
N ARG A 90 18.20 4.19 10.26
CA ARG A 90 19.32 5.12 10.06
C ARG A 90 20.56 4.46 9.51
N ASN A 91 20.93 3.32 10.07
CA ASN A 91 22.11 2.55 9.65
C ASN A 91 21.90 1.99 8.23
N ILE A 92 20.70 1.50 7.95
CA ILE A 92 20.34 0.97 6.63
C ILE A 92 20.35 2.09 5.58
N LEU A 93 19.79 3.25 5.87
CA LEU A 93 19.81 4.39 4.96
C LEU A 93 21.24 4.89 4.67
N GLY A 94 22.14 4.78 5.65
CA GLY A 94 23.56 5.09 5.48
C GLY A 94 24.27 4.25 4.40
N LEU A 95 23.75 3.06 4.09
CA LEU A 95 24.26 2.22 2.98
C LEU A 95 23.88 2.75 1.60
N PHE A 96 22.84 3.56 1.50
CA PHE A 96 22.31 4.10 0.25
C PHE A 96 22.71 5.55 -0.02
N ILE A 97 23.28 6.25 0.96
CA ILE A 97 23.63 7.66 0.88
C ILE A 97 25.16 7.78 0.88
N SER A 98 25.71 8.42 -0.16
CA SER A 98 27.17 8.66 -0.27
C SER A 98 27.66 9.60 0.83
N SER A 99 28.88 9.35 1.33
CA SER A 99 29.47 10.02 2.51
C SER A 99 30.02 11.42 2.23
N ASP A 100 29.68 12.09 1.12
CA ASP A 100 30.13 13.47 0.88
C ASP A 100 29.55 14.40 1.96
N ALA A 101 30.44 14.90 2.80
CA ALA A 101 30.18 15.29 4.20
C ALA A 101 29.07 16.34 4.43
N ALA A 102 28.81 17.27 3.52
CA ALA A 102 27.79 18.30 3.72
C ALA A 102 26.42 17.94 3.09
N GLN A 103 26.42 17.43 1.88
CA GLN A 103 25.17 17.03 1.19
C GLN A 103 24.65 15.69 1.73
N GLY A 104 25.53 14.77 2.12
CA GLY A 104 25.17 13.49 2.71
C GLY A 104 24.44 13.61 4.05
N SER A 105 24.80 14.59 4.89
CA SER A 105 24.12 14.82 6.17
C SER A 105 22.69 15.35 6.00
N GLN A 106 22.46 16.26 5.05
CA GLN A 106 21.12 16.78 4.73
C GLN A 106 20.25 15.70 4.07
N ALA A 107 20.79 14.95 3.12
CA ALA A 107 20.11 13.83 2.50
C ALA A 107 19.68 12.76 3.53
N ALA A 108 20.54 12.45 4.52
CA ALA A 108 20.23 11.52 5.59
C ALA A 108 19.07 12.01 6.48
N VAL A 109 18.99 13.32 6.75
CA VAL A 109 17.87 13.90 7.52
C VAL A 109 16.56 13.78 6.77
N VAL A 110 16.54 14.10 5.47
CA VAL A 110 15.35 13.95 4.60
C VAL A 110 14.93 12.48 4.53
N ALA A 111 15.88 11.58 4.24
CA ALA A 111 15.62 10.15 4.15
C ALA A 111 15.04 9.58 5.47
N TRP A 112 15.62 9.96 6.60
CA TRP A 112 15.13 9.51 7.91
C TRP A 112 13.72 10.03 8.22
N ARG A 113 13.43 11.29 7.87
CA ARG A 113 12.10 11.87 8.04
C ARG A 113 11.06 11.13 7.18
N PHE A 114 11.37 10.89 5.92
CA PHE A 114 10.51 10.18 5.00
C PHE A 114 10.28 8.73 5.43
N LEU A 115 11.35 8.00 5.78
CA LEU A 115 11.26 6.63 6.27
C LEU A 115 10.35 6.52 7.51
N ARG A 116 10.47 7.45 8.48
CA ARG A 116 9.58 7.45 9.65
C ARG A 116 8.13 7.61 9.29
N ILE A 117 7.80 8.53 8.38
CA ILE A 117 6.42 8.74 7.93
C ILE A 117 5.90 7.47 7.27
N MET A 118 6.61 6.93 6.29
CA MET A 118 6.20 5.72 5.56
C MET A 118 6.06 4.51 6.49
N SER A 119 7.01 4.30 7.39
CA SER A 119 6.96 3.18 8.33
C SER A 119 5.79 3.29 9.31
N SER A 120 5.47 4.50 9.79
CA SER A 120 4.34 4.70 10.70
C SER A 120 2.99 4.36 10.08
N PHE A 121 2.85 4.50 8.76
CA PHE A 121 1.63 4.19 8.02
C PHE A 121 1.72 2.88 7.21
N LEU A 122 2.76 2.08 7.43
CA LEU A 122 2.98 0.82 6.71
C LEU A 122 1.81 -0.17 6.85
N TRP A 123 1.10 -0.15 7.98
CA TRP A 123 -0.09 -0.98 8.20
C TRP A 123 -1.22 -0.68 7.21
N VAL A 124 -1.38 0.57 6.75
CA VAL A 124 -2.35 0.95 5.70
C VAL A 124 -2.00 0.23 4.39
N LEU A 125 -0.72 0.25 4.01
CA LEU A 125 -0.23 -0.44 2.82
C LEU A 125 -0.52 -1.95 2.86
N TYR A 126 -0.34 -2.60 4.03
CA TYR A 126 -0.64 -4.03 4.17
C TYR A 126 -2.13 -4.33 4.01
N ILE A 127 -3.00 -3.51 4.62
CA ILE A 127 -4.46 -3.62 4.44
C ILE A 127 -4.81 -3.48 2.97
N LEU A 128 -4.28 -2.46 2.29
CA LEU A 128 -4.48 -2.21 0.87
C LEU A 128 -4.17 -3.45 0.02
N HIS A 129 -2.97 -4.03 0.16
CA HIS A 129 -2.55 -5.19 -0.64
C HIS A 129 -3.41 -6.42 -0.35
N ILE A 130 -3.71 -6.70 0.92
CA ILE A 130 -4.51 -7.85 1.34
C ILE A 130 -5.94 -7.72 0.82
N VAL A 131 -6.62 -6.59 1.07
CA VAL A 131 -8.02 -6.40 0.68
C VAL A 131 -8.17 -6.36 -0.84
N ARG A 132 -7.27 -5.67 -1.55
CA ARG A 132 -7.22 -5.66 -3.02
C ARG A 132 -7.13 -7.07 -3.59
N SER A 133 -6.23 -7.87 -3.06
CA SER A 133 -6.00 -9.25 -3.50
C SER A 133 -7.16 -10.19 -3.18
N VAL A 134 -7.81 -10.01 -2.04
CA VAL A 134 -9.03 -10.76 -1.71
C VAL A 134 -10.15 -10.46 -2.71
N ILE A 135 -10.37 -9.19 -3.06
CA ILE A 135 -11.38 -8.80 -4.05
C ILE A 135 -11.05 -9.40 -5.43
N GLN A 136 -9.78 -9.38 -5.83
CA GLN A 136 -9.32 -10.03 -7.06
C GLN A 136 -9.53 -11.55 -7.02
N GLY A 137 -9.21 -12.19 -5.90
CA GLY A 137 -9.46 -13.62 -5.68
C GLY A 137 -10.94 -14.00 -5.69
N MET A 138 -11.84 -13.05 -5.37
CA MET A 138 -13.30 -13.20 -5.54
C MET A 138 -13.77 -13.02 -7.00
N GLY A 139 -12.85 -12.84 -7.95
CA GLY A 139 -13.15 -12.67 -9.38
C GLY A 139 -13.57 -11.26 -9.79
N ASN A 140 -13.48 -10.27 -8.91
CA ASN A 140 -13.80 -8.88 -9.25
C ASN A 140 -12.52 -8.09 -9.53
N THR A 141 -12.38 -7.59 -10.75
CA THR A 141 -11.25 -6.76 -11.19
C THR A 141 -11.60 -5.27 -11.27
N VAL A 142 -12.89 -4.94 -11.26
CA VAL A 142 -13.35 -3.55 -11.41
C VAL A 142 -13.05 -2.72 -10.16
N ILE A 143 -13.35 -3.26 -8.97
CA ILE A 143 -13.10 -2.53 -7.70
C ILE A 143 -11.61 -2.25 -7.51
N PRO A 144 -10.68 -3.22 -7.68
CA PRO A 144 -9.23 -2.97 -7.67
C PRO A 144 -8.79 -1.94 -8.71
N LEU A 145 -9.36 -1.96 -9.92
CA LEU A 145 -9.06 -0.98 -10.96
C LEU A 145 -9.47 0.43 -10.51
N VAL A 146 -10.71 0.60 -10.03
CA VAL A 146 -11.20 1.89 -9.53
C VAL A 146 -10.33 2.38 -8.36
N SER A 147 -9.96 1.49 -7.43
CA SER A 147 -9.08 1.86 -6.32
C SER A 147 -7.70 2.34 -6.80
N GLY A 148 -7.16 1.73 -7.85
CA GLY A 148 -5.90 2.16 -8.48
C GLY A 148 -6.01 3.55 -9.13
N ILE A 149 -7.16 3.87 -9.75
CA ILE A 149 -7.43 5.21 -10.28
C ILE A 149 -7.50 6.24 -9.14
N PHE A 150 -8.19 5.92 -8.04
CA PHE A 150 -8.24 6.79 -6.86
C PHE A 150 -6.86 6.98 -6.22
N GLU A 151 -6.07 5.92 -6.10
CA GLU A 151 -4.69 5.96 -5.65
C GLU A 151 -3.85 6.92 -6.51
N PHE A 152 -3.99 6.83 -7.83
CA PHE A 152 -3.32 7.71 -8.78
C PHE A 152 -3.72 9.18 -8.59
N ILE A 153 -5.03 9.47 -8.52
CA ILE A 153 -5.55 10.83 -8.36
C ILE A 153 -5.06 11.43 -7.03
N MET A 154 -5.15 10.66 -5.95
CA MET A 154 -4.71 11.10 -4.63
C MET A 154 -3.20 11.35 -4.58
N ARG A 155 -2.39 10.46 -5.16
CA ARG A 155 -0.93 10.61 -5.24
C ARG A 155 -0.53 11.84 -6.02
N THR A 156 -1.09 12.01 -7.22
CA THR A 156 -0.79 13.15 -8.09
C THR A 156 -1.28 14.45 -7.47
N GLY A 157 -2.52 14.49 -6.97
CA GLY A 157 -3.08 15.66 -6.31
C GLY A 157 -2.29 16.06 -5.05
N ALA A 158 -1.94 15.09 -4.20
CA ALA A 158 -1.14 15.33 -3.02
C ALA A 158 0.28 15.84 -3.37
N THR A 159 0.91 15.27 -4.40
CA THR A 159 2.24 15.70 -4.86
C THR A 159 2.25 17.14 -5.39
N LEU A 160 1.17 17.62 -5.98
CA LEU A 160 1.06 18.97 -6.51
C LEU A 160 0.62 19.99 -5.44
N ILE A 161 -0.33 19.61 -4.58
CA ILE A 161 -0.96 20.54 -3.62
C ILE A 161 -0.18 20.65 -2.32
N LEU A 162 0.26 19.52 -1.74
CA LEU A 162 0.88 19.53 -0.41
C LEU A 162 2.21 20.27 -0.35
N PRO A 163 3.10 20.26 -1.36
CA PRO A 163 4.33 21.06 -1.33
C PRO A 163 4.05 22.56 -1.32
N VAL A 164 2.96 23.01 -1.91
CA VAL A 164 2.56 24.43 -1.88
C VAL A 164 2.13 24.86 -0.47
N LEU A 165 1.50 23.93 0.30
CA LEU A 165 0.99 24.23 1.63
C LEU A 165 2.02 23.97 2.75
N PHE A 166 2.81 22.91 2.62
CA PHE A 166 3.69 22.38 3.67
C PHE A 166 5.17 22.29 3.26
N GLY A 167 5.55 22.86 2.09
CA GLY A 167 6.91 22.79 1.57
C GLY A 167 7.37 21.35 1.34
N GLU A 168 8.66 21.09 1.56
CA GLU A 168 9.28 19.78 1.35
C GLU A 168 8.59 18.64 2.11
N ASN A 169 8.01 18.93 3.27
CA ASN A 169 7.33 17.91 4.08
C ASN A 169 6.03 17.41 3.42
N GLY A 170 5.39 18.24 2.60
CA GLY A 170 4.14 17.87 1.94
C GLY A 170 4.29 16.67 1.02
N ILE A 171 5.38 16.60 0.26
CA ILE A 171 5.60 15.51 -0.70
C ILE A 171 5.79 14.16 -0.01
N LEU A 172 6.31 14.16 1.23
CA LEU A 172 6.56 12.94 2.01
C LEU A 172 5.27 12.25 2.45
N PHE A 173 4.14 12.98 2.50
CA PHE A 173 2.83 12.42 2.82
C PHE A 173 2.04 11.96 1.60
N ALA A 174 2.49 12.28 0.38
CA ALA A 174 1.75 11.95 -0.85
C ALA A 174 1.50 10.45 -1.01
N GLU A 175 2.49 9.62 -0.69
CA GLU A 175 2.35 8.15 -0.73
C GLU A 175 1.30 7.63 0.28
N VAL A 176 1.35 8.13 1.51
CA VAL A 176 0.41 7.72 2.57
C VAL A 176 -1.03 8.08 2.20
N LEU A 177 -1.25 9.29 1.66
CA LEU A 177 -2.56 9.73 1.21
C LEU A 177 -3.07 8.90 0.01
N ALA A 178 -2.17 8.48 -0.87
CA ALA A 178 -2.53 7.60 -1.97
C ALA A 178 -3.04 6.24 -1.45
N TRP A 179 -2.37 5.64 -0.47
CA TRP A 179 -2.81 4.38 0.15
C TRP A 179 -4.16 4.53 0.85
N MET A 180 -4.33 5.60 1.64
CA MET A 180 -5.62 5.90 2.30
C MET A 180 -6.75 6.11 1.28
N GLY A 181 -6.47 6.80 0.17
CA GLY A 181 -7.44 6.99 -0.91
C GLY A 181 -7.86 5.67 -1.57
N ALA A 182 -6.92 4.76 -1.79
CA ALA A 182 -7.24 3.43 -2.32
C ALA A 182 -8.07 2.59 -1.34
N ASP A 183 -7.73 2.63 -0.04
CA ASP A 183 -8.45 1.90 1.00
C ASP A 183 -9.88 2.40 1.19
N LEU A 184 -10.16 3.70 0.99
CA LEU A 184 -11.51 4.25 0.99
C LEU A 184 -12.43 3.61 -0.06
N VAL A 185 -11.88 3.11 -1.16
CA VAL A 185 -12.62 2.39 -2.20
C VAL A 185 -12.64 0.89 -1.91
N LEU A 186 -11.51 0.33 -1.48
CA LEU A 186 -11.35 -1.11 -1.30
C LEU A 186 -12.18 -1.66 -0.13
N ILE A 187 -12.22 -0.96 1.00
CA ILE A 187 -12.93 -1.44 2.20
C ILE A 187 -14.44 -1.54 1.95
N PRO A 188 -15.13 -0.49 1.45
CA PRO A 188 -16.54 -0.60 1.08
C PRO A 188 -16.78 -1.64 -0.02
N GLY A 189 -15.87 -1.71 -1.01
CA GLY A 189 -15.92 -2.70 -2.09
C GLY A 189 -15.87 -4.13 -1.58
N TYR A 190 -14.98 -4.42 -0.63
CA TYR A 190 -14.91 -5.72 0.03
C TYR A 190 -16.20 -6.05 0.81
N LEU A 191 -16.73 -5.11 1.57
CA LEU A 191 -17.95 -5.29 2.35
C LEU A 191 -19.15 -5.58 1.44
N TYR A 192 -19.24 -4.90 0.30
CA TYR A 192 -20.26 -5.12 -0.72
C TYR A 192 -20.14 -6.53 -1.33
N MET A 193 -18.95 -6.92 -1.77
CA MET A 193 -18.70 -8.24 -2.35
C MET A 193 -19.00 -9.36 -1.37
N ARG A 194 -18.56 -9.20 -0.13
CA ARG A 194 -18.85 -10.15 0.95
C ARG A 194 -20.36 -10.33 1.18
N LYS A 195 -21.11 -9.22 1.22
CA LYS A 195 -22.59 -9.28 1.39
C LYS A 195 -23.23 -10.02 0.21
N LYS A 196 -22.80 -9.75 -1.01
CA LYS A 196 -23.29 -10.42 -2.22
C LYS A 196 -23.03 -11.94 -2.20
N LEU A 197 -21.84 -12.37 -1.77
CA LEU A 197 -21.51 -13.80 -1.65
C LEU A 197 -22.37 -14.51 -0.60
N LEU A 198 -22.70 -13.84 0.50
CA LEU A 198 -23.55 -14.43 1.55
C LEU A 198 -25.03 -14.49 1.13
N SER A 199 -25.56 -13.52 0.37
CA SER A 199 -26.94 -13.54 -0.11
C SER A 199 -27.17 -14.54 -1.24
N GLY A 200 -26.20 -14.74 -2.13
CA GLY A 200 -26.29 -15.77 -3.19
C GLY A 200 -26.29 -17.21 -2.67
N ARG A 201 -25.87 -17.43 -1.43
CA ARG A 201 -25.93 -18.76 -0.78
C ARG A 201 -27.32 -19.08 -0.20
N SER A 202 -28.09 -18.07 0.23
CA SER A 202 -29.48 -18.28 0.69
C SER A 202 -30.37 -18.77 -0.45
N ASP A 203 -30.21 -18.23 -1.66
CA ASP A 203 -31.01 -18.64 -2.81
C ASP A 203 -30.69 -20.05 -3.30
N GLN A 204 -29.44 -20.53 -3.15
CA GLN A 204 -29.08 -21.92 -3.52
C GLN A 204 -29.46 -22.93 -2.46
N GLY A 205 -29.51 -22.54 -1.20
CA GLY A 205 -29.96 -23.41 -0.10
C GLY A 205 -31.46 -23.75 -0.16
N ASP A 206 -32.25 -22.76 -0.55
CA ASP A 206 -33.71 -22.92 -0.66
C ASP A 206 -34.13 -23.79 -1.87
N VAL A 207 -33.34 -23.78 -2.95
CA VAL A 207 -33.57 -24.65 -4.12
C VAL A 207 -33.21 -26.12 -3.84
N GLN A 208 -32.18 -26.38 -3.04
CA GLN A 208 -31.78 -27.76 -2.67
C GLN A 208 -32.65 -28.40 -1.58
N SER A 209 -33.34 -27.59 -0.78
CA SER A 209 -34.30 -28.09 0.22
C SER A 209 -35.69 -28.32 -0.35
N ALA A 210 -35.95 -27.92 -1.61
CA ALA A 210 -37.23 -28.06 -2.30
C ALA A 210 -37.25 -29.22 -3.31
N VAL A 211 -36.18 -30.02 -3.41
CA VAL A 211 -36.07 -31.27 -4.18
C VAL A 211 -35.89 -32.44 -3.23
#